data_d53872d9b5201efed66f10db82df9717
#
_entry.id   d53872d9b5201efed66f10db82df9717
#
_cell.length_a   1.000
_cell.length_b   1.000
_cell.length_c   1.000
_cell.angle_alpha   90.00
_cell.angle_beta   90.00
_cell.angle_gamma   90.00
#
_symmetry.space_group_name_H-M   'P 1'
#
loop_
_entity.id
_entity.type
_entity.pdbx_description
1 polymer ?
#
loop_
_entity_poly.entity_id
_entity_poly.type
_entity_poly.pdbx_seq_one_letter_code
_entity_poly.pdbx_strand_id
1 'polypeptide(L)'
;MVSSEHKAYEFKKGKSNVVMFVGLQGSGKTTTCTKLAFHYMRKGWRVGLVCADTFRAGAFEQLKMNAAKIKCPFFGHKTETDPVNIAKEGVQFFKEQKFEIIIVDTSGRHK
;
A
#
# COMPACT_ATOMS: atom_id res chain seq x y z
N MET A 1 9.55 -3.92 -6.60
CA MET A 1 8.49 -4.87 -6.66
C MET A 1 8.65 -5.93 -5.59
N VAL A 2 7.61 -6.25 -4.95
CA VAL A 2 7.64 -7.23 -3.90
C VAL A 2 7.19 -8.54 -4.45
N SER A 3 8.02 -9.53 -4.33
CA SER A 3 7.64 -10.83 -4.80
C SER A 3 7.11 -11.63 -3.64
N SER A 4 6.51 -12.74 -3.97
CA SER A 4 5.99 -13.60 -2.93
C SER A 4 7.07 -14.38 -2.25
N GLU A 5 8.29 -14.23 -2.69
CA GLU A 5 9.33 -14.97 -2.05
C GLU A 5 9.71 -14.46 -0.73
N HIS A 6 9.09 -13.48 -0.32
CA HIS A 6 9.35 -13.05 0.97
C HIS A 6 10.72 -12.88 1.39
N LYS A 7 11.47 -12.17 0.66
CA LYS A 7 12.71 -11.76 1.16
C LYS A 7 12.53 -10.91 2.35
N ALA A 8 13.42 -10.93 3.25
CA ALA A 8 13.37 -10.06 4.41
C ALA A 8 13.63 -8.64 3.94
N TYR A 9 12.76 -7.72 4.30
CA TYR A 9 12.94 -6.35 3.93
C TYR A 9 13.73 -5.65 5.01
N GLU A 10 14.67 -4.83 4.60
CA GLU A 10 15.44 -4.06 5.56
C GLU A 10 14.98 -2.64 5.50
N PHE A 11 14.00 -2.31 6.30
CA PHE A 11 13.51 -0.97 6.37
C PHE A 11 14.34 -0.15 7.34
N LYS A 12 14.53 1.11 7.03
CA LYS A 12 15.34 1.98 7.86
C LYS A 12 14.43 2.90 8.65
N LYS A 13 14.54 2.80 9.96
CA LYS A 13 13.79 3.65 10.83
C LYS A 13 14.17 5.11 10.59
N GLY A 14 13.19 5.98 10.69
CA GLY A 14 13.44 7.40 10.50
C GLY A 14 13.44 7.85 9.08
N LYS A 15 13.25 6.94 8.15
CA LYS A 15 13.17 7.26 6.73
C LYS A 15 11.91 6.67 6.15
N SER A 16 11.47 7.24 5.04
CA SER A 16 10.29 6.72 4.36
C SER A 16 10.70 5.59 3.44
N ASN A 17 10.15 4.42 3.67
CA ASN A 17 10.42 3.24 2.85
C ASN A 17 9.16 2.92 2.07
N VAL A 18 9.26 2.86 0.75
CA VAL A 18 8.11 2.62 -0.11
C VAL A 18 8.14 1.18 -0.59
N VAL A 19 7.05 0.47 -0.37
CA VAL A 19 6.90 -0.91 -0.79
C VAL A 19 5.75 -0.97 -1.79
N MET A 20 6.02 -1.42 -3.01
CA MET A 20 4.98 -1.53 -4.02
C MET A 20 4.61 -2.98 -4.21
N PHE A 21 3.33 -3.26 -4.08
CA PHE A 21 2.81 -4.59 -4.34
C PHE A 21 2.26 -4.61 -5.75
N VAL A 22 2.83 -5.47 -6.58
CA VAL A 22 2.42 -5.62 -7.95
C VAL A 22 1.94 -7.05 -8.11
N GLY A 23 0.65 -7.22 -8.30
CA GLY A 23 0.10 -8.55 -8.37
C GLY A 23 -0.66 -8.76 -9.64
N LEU A 24 -0.68 -9.99 -10.06
CA LEU A 24 -1.42 -10.31 -11.25
C LEU A 24 -2.86 -10.60 -10.93
N GLN A 25 -3.07 -11.31 -9.84
CA GLN A 25 -4.41 -11.67 -9.51
C GLN A 25 -4.67 -11.14 -8.17
N GLY A 26 -5.65 -10.48 -7.95
CA GLY A 26 -5.79 -9.64 -6.85
C GLY A 26 -6.13 -10.19 -5.50
N SER A 27 -6.75 -11.34 -5.42
CA SER A 27 -7.36 -11.65 -4.15
C SER A 27 -6.38 -11.78 -3.00
N GLY A 28 -5.21 -12.35 -3.24
CA GLY A 28 -4.24 -12.48 -2.15
C GLY A 28 -3.44 -11.24 -1.91
N LYS A 29 -3.34 -10.39 -2.92
CA LYS A 29 -2.49 -9.21 -2.82
C LYS A 29 -2.99 -8.23 -1.78
N THR A 30 -4.28 -7.93 -1.81
CA THR A 30 -4.84 -6.97 -0.86
C THR A 30 -4.70 -7.48 0.57
N THR A 31 -4.95 -8.76 0.77
CA THR A 31 -4.79 -9.35 2.09
C THR A 31 -3.34 -9.27 2.55
N THR A 32 -2.41 -9.54 1.65
CA THR A 32 -1.00 -9.49 1.99
C THR A 32 -0.57 -8.08 2.36
N CYS A 33 -1.03 -7.08 1.63
CA CYS A 33 -0.73 -5.69 1.96
C CYS A 33 -1.21 -5.37 3.37
N THR A 34 -2.43 -5.79 3.69
CA THR A 34 -3.00 -5.50 4.99
C THR A 34 -2.21 -6.19 6.10
N LYS A 35 -1.84 -7.44 5.88
CA LYS A 35 -1.09 -8.17 6.89
C LYS A 35 0.28 -7.55 7.13
N LEU A 36 0.94 -7.14 6.06
CA LEU A 36 2.24 -6.52 6.21
C LEU A 36 2.13 -5.23 6.98
N ALA A 37 1.12 -4.42 6.67
CA ALA A 37 0.92 -3.17 7.39
C ALA A 37 0.69 -3.43 8.87
N PHE A 38 -0.17 -4.38 9.19
CA PHE A 38 -0.48 -4.69 10.57
C PHE A 38 0.76 -5.19 11.31
N HIS A 39 1.53 -6.03 10.65
CA HIS A 39 2.74 -6.58 11.25
C HIS A 39 3.69 -5.47 11.70
N TYR A 40 3.93 -4.49 10.84
CA TYR A 40 4.86 -3.42 11.20
C TYR A 40 4.24 -2.40 12.13
N MET A 41 2.94 -2.18 12.04
CA MET A 41 2.29 -1.30 12.99
C MET A 41 2.43 -1.84 14.41
N ARG A 42 2.32 -3.14 14.55
CA ARG A 42 2.47 -3.74 15.87
C ARG A 42 3.89 -3.61 16.40
N LYS A 43 4.85 -3.42 15.51
CA LYS A 43 6.23 -3.22 15.93
C LYS A 43 6.55 -1.76 16.20
N GLY A 44 5.58 -0.89 16.06
CA GLY A 44 5.79 0.51 16.37
C GLY A 44 6.18 1.36 15.18
N TRP A 45 6.10 0.83 13.96
CA TRP A 45 6.40 1.63 12.78
C TRP A 45 5.17 2.41 12.35
N ARG A 46 5.41 3.56 11.74
CA ARG A 46 4.32 4.34 11.18
C ARG A 46 4.10 3.88 9.75
N VAL A 47 2.97 3.25 9.51
CA VAL A 47 2.67 2.61 8.24
C VAL A 47 1.45 3.25 7.60
N GLY A 48 1.52 3.49 6.29
CA GLY A 48 0.38 4.00 5.54
C GLY A 48 0.13 3.11 4.34
N LEU A 49 -1.13 3.00 3.94
CA LEU A 49 -1.53 2.22 2.78
C LEU A 49 -2.03 3.14 1.69
N VAL A 50 -1.57 2.89 0.46
CA VAL A 50 -1.99 3.66 -0.70
C VAL A 50 -2.65 2.71 -1.70
N CYS A 51 -3.85 3.02 -2.12
CA CYS A 51 -4.54 2.22 -3.12
C CYS A 51 -4.36 2.83 -4.49
N ALA A 52 -3.54 2.22 -5.30
CA ALA A 52 -3.30 2.67 -6.66
C ALA A 52 -3.81 1.67 -7.69
N ASP A 53 -4.67 0.74 -7.25
CA ASP A 53 -5.26 -0.23 -8.16
C ASP A 53 -6.54 0.38 -8.72
N THR A 54 -6.49 0.83 -9.96
CA THR A 54 -7.63 1.48 -10.58
C THR A 54 -8.36 0.56 -11.56
N PHE A 55 -7.91 -0.67 -11.69
CA PHE A 55 -8.53 -1.57 -12.67
C PHE A 55 -9.61 -2.47 -12.09
N ARG A 56 -9.41 -2.93 -10.85
CA ARG A 56 -10.35 -3.89 -10.31
C ARG A 56 -11.49 -3.19 -9.62
N ALA A 57 -12.70 -3.60 -9.98
CA ALA A 57 -13.87 -3.06 -9.31
C ALA A 57 -13.81 -3.41 -7.84
N GLY A 58 -14.08 -2.45 -7.01
CA GLY A 58 -14.10 -2.70 -5.57
C GLY A 58 -12.74 -2.70 -4.89
N ALA A 59 -11.65 -2.53 -5.64
CA ALA A 59 -10.33 -2.56 -5.02
C ALA A 59 -10.17 -1.44 -4.01
N PHE A 60 -10.65 -0.26 -4.35
CA PHE A 60 -10.54 0.89 -3.45
C PHE A 60 -11.28 0.60 -2.13
N GLU A 61 -12.52 0.15 -2.25
CA GLU A 61 -13.33 -0.10 -1.07
C GLU A 61 -12.77 -1.25 -0.24
N GLN A 62 -12.27 -2.27 -0.91
CA GLN A 62 -11.73 -3.42 -0.20
C GLN A 62 -10.53 -3.03 0.64
N LEU A 63 -9.59 -2.30 0.05
CA LEU A 63 -8.39 -1.92 0.78
C LEU A 63 -8.73 -0.90 1.87
N LYS A 64 -9.66 -0.01 1.57
CA LYS A 64 -10.08 0.97 2.56
C LYS A 64 -10.69 0.27 3.78
N MET A 65 -11.52 -0.73 3.52
CA MET A 65 -12.14 -1.47 4.61
C MET A 65 -11.10 -2.22 5.43
N ASN A 66 -10.14 -2.85 4.75
CA ASN A 66 -9.10 -3.58 5.44
C ASN A 66 -8.24 -2.63 6.28
N ALA A 67 -7.92 -1.47 5.74
CA ALA A 67 -7.14 -0.49 6.48
C ALA A 67 -7.89 -0.04 7.74
N ALA A 68 -9.19 0.14 7.61
CA ALA A 68 -9.98 0.56 8.75
C ALA A 68 -9.99 -0.51 9.84
N LYS A 69 -10.00 -1.77 9.44
CA LYS A 69 -10.02 -2.85 10.42
C LYS A 69 -8.78 -2.85 11.30
N ILE A 70 -7.64 -2.50 10.74
CA ILE A 70 -6.41 -2.49 11.51
C ILE A 70 -6.02 -1.07 11.91
N LYS A 71 -6.90 -0.10 11.61
CA LYS A 71 -6.69 1.29 11.97
C LYS A 71 -5.43 1.86 11.34
N CYS A 72 -5.19 1.48 10.10
CA CYS A 72 -4.04 1.95 9.35
C CYS A 72 -4.45 3.12 8.48
N PRO A 73 -3.69 4.20 8.45
CA PRO A 73 -4.00 5.31 7.55
C PRO A 73 -4.05 4.86 6.10
N PHE A 74 -4.98 5.42 5.35
CA PHE A 74 -5.27 4.98 4.00
C PHE A 74 -5.35 6.19 3.08
N PHE A 75 -4.80 6.05 1.89
CA PHE A 75 -4.87 7.07 0.86
C PHE A 75 -5.30 6.45 -0.46
N GLY A 76 -6.21 7.09 -1.15
CA GLY A 76 -6.65 6.62 -2.45
C GLY A 76 -7.66 7.58 -3.04
N HIS A 77 -7.92 7.41 -4.34
CA HIS A 77 -8.90 8.22 -5.05
C HIS A 77 -9.88 7.31 -5.74
N LYS A 78 -11.15 7.61 -5.61
CA LYS A 78 -12.16 6.84 -6.31
C LYS A 78 -12.26 7.23 -7.77
N THR A 79 -12.00 8.49 -8.07
CA THR A 79 -12.21 9.00 -9.41
C THR A 79 -10.97 9.11 -10.25
N GLU A 80 -9.81 9.10 -9.63
CA GLU A 80 -8.58 9.18 -10.40
C GLU A 80 -8.29 7.83 -11.03
N THR A 81 -8.00 7.83 -12.33
CA THR A 81 -7.80 6.59 -13.05
C THR A 81 -6.34 6.29 -13.33
N ASP A 82 -5.45 7.22 -13.11
CA ASP A 82 -4.04 7.01 -13.38
C ASP A 82 -3.36 6.51 -12.12
N PRO A 83 -2.99 5.22 -12.07
CA PRO A 83 -2.38 4.68 -10.86
C PRO A 83 -1.07 5.33 -10.51
N VAL A 84 -0.35 5.83 -11.50
CA VAL A 84 0.92 6.51 -11.22
C VAL A 84 0.68 7.79 -10.44
N ASN A 85 -0.34 8.55 -10.81
CA ASN A 85 -0.65 9.78 -10.09
C ASN A 85 -1.06 9.48 -8.66
N ILE A 86 -1.90 8.47 -8.47
CA ILE A 86 -2.34 8.13 -7.13
C ILE A 86 -1.16 7.70 -6.27
N ALA A 87 -0.29 6.88 -6.84
CA ALA A 87 0.87 6.40 -6.10
C ALA A 87 1.77 7.56 -5.70
N LYS A 88 2.02 8.48 -6.63
CA LYS A 88 2.88 9.62 -6.34
C LYS A 88 2.28 10.49 -5.24
N GLU A 89 1.00 10.77 -5.36
CA GLU A 89 0.35 11.63 -4.38
C GLU A 89 0.31 10.96 -3.01
N GLY A 90 0.03 9.67 -2.99
CA GLY A 90 -0.05 8.96 -1.73
C GLY A 90 1.29 8.87 -1.03
N VAL A 91 2.33 8.56 -1.80
CA VAL A 91 3.67 8.48 -1.24
C VAL A 91 4.08 9.84 -0.69
N GLN A 92 3.84 10.90 -1.47
CA GLN A 92 4.20 12.23 -1.02
C GLN A 92 3.43 12.63 0.23
N PHE A 93 2.14 12.31 0.25
CA PHE A 93 1.29 12.62 1.39
C PHE A 93 1.85 12.00 2.66
N PHE A 94 2.21 10.72 2.58
CA PHE A 94 2.70 10.04 3.77
C PHE A 94 4.12 10.44 4.12
N LYS A 95 4.93 10.76 3.12
CA LYS A 95 6.28 11.23 3.41
C LYS A 95 6.25 12.54 4.19
N GLU A 96 5.34 13.43 3.81
CA GLU A 96 5.23 14.71 4.49
C GLU A 96 4.80 14.53 5.93
N GLN A 97 4.13 13.45 6.23
CA GLN A 97 3.71 13.17 7.60
C GLN A 97 4.68 12.26 8.32
N LYS A 98 5.83 12.01 7.71
CA LYS A 98 6.92 11.26 8.31
C LYS A 98 6.57 9.82 8.59
N PHE A 99 5.82 9.23 7.69
CA PHE A 99 5.54 7.81 7.78
C PHE A 99 6.78 7.03 7.39
N GLU A 100 6.98 5.90 8.06
CA GLU A 100 8.20 5.12 7.86
C GLU A 100 8.03 4.03 6.82
N ILE A 101 6.83 3.49 6.67
CA ILE A 101 6.57 2.47 5.67
C ILE A 101 5.32 2.88 4.90
N ILE A 102 5.45 2.95 3.58
CA ILE A 102 4.33 3.33 2.72
C ILE A 102 4.11 2.18 1.76
N ILE A 103 2.99 1.49 1.91
CA ILE A 103 2.67 0.33 1.10
C ILE A 103 1.72 0.75 -0.01
N VAL A 104 2.15 0.57 -1.25
CA VAL A 104 1.36 0.95 -2.42
C VAL A 104 0.83 -0.31 -3.09
N ASP A 105 -0.49 -0.42 -3.14
CA ASP A 105 -1.14 -1.56 -3.78
C ASP A 105 -1.51 -1.18 -5.19
N THR A 106 -0.86 -1.78 -6.18
CA THR A 106 -1.13 -1.50 -7.58
C THR A 106 -1.76 -2.71 -8.24
N SER A 107 -2.35 -2.48 -9.40
CA SER A 107 -2.98 -3.58 -10.13
C SER A 107 -1.96 -4.49 -10.78
N GLY A 108 -0.78 -4.00 -11.01
CA GLY A 108 0.22 -4.79 -11.72
C GLY A 108 -0.04 -4.92 -13.20
N ARG A 109 -1.04 -4.21 -13.74
CA ARG A 109 -1.33 -4.29 -15.15
C ARG A 109 -0.51 -3.27 -15.86
N HIS A 110 0.17 -3.72 -16.92
CA HIS A 110 0.80 -2.79 -17.80
C HIS A 110 1.04 -3.50 -19.06
N LYS A 111 0.96 -2.91 -19.88
CA LYS A 111 0.96 -3.59 -21.06
C LYS A 111 1.61 -3.39 -21.77
#